data_9931ad22e30e842116dbb51eef199ce7
#
_entry.id   9931ad22e30e842116dbb51eef199ce7
#
_cell.length_a   1.000
_cell.length_b   1.000
_cell.length_c   1.000
_cell.angle_alpha   90.00
_cell.angle_beta   90.00
_cell.angle_gamma   90.00
#
_symmetry.space_group_name_H-M   'P 1'
#
loop_
_entity.id
_entity.type
_entity.pdbx_description
1 polymer ?
#
loop_
_entity_poly.entity_id
_entity_poly.type
_entity_poly.pdbx_seq_one_letter_code
_entity_poly.pdbx_strand_id
1 'polypeptide(L)'
;MSTNELTLTAEKKRTIALKIITYVVSILLAMLILSPFILMLYQTFGEEIKMVNGAGDNRYLEIKPRDHIITWKEFKGLFSEGDFIGFKNSMIVTCISTFLNIYFSAITAYAITAYEWKLRAAFEKFIIVAMMVPATVSTIGFVQMCYKYHLINNLIMLIIPALATPMTVFFMRMYLKATFSRDIVESARIDGAGEFRIFNQIILPLMKPAIATQTIFCFVASWSNEWVPRIILIEGESRTLPIMGSYQGSQLLMAIPPLILYLFLSKYIVEGIALGSVKA
;
A
#
# COMPACT_ATOMS: atom_id res chain seq x y z
N MET A 1 -55.95 12.36 16.31
CA MET A 1 -54.59 12.18 15.79
C MET A 1 -54.63 12.41 14.28
N SER A 2 -54.01 13.45 13.78
CA SER A 2 -54.14 13.82 12.37
C SER A 2 -53.37 12.83 11.49
N THR A 3 -53.84 12.62 10.26
CA THR A 3 -53.17 11.77 9.26
C THR A 3 -51.67 12.15 9.06
N ASN A 4 -51.33 13.41 9.25
CA ASN A 4 -49.92 13.91 9.22
C ASN A 4 -49.06 13.41 10.38
N GLU A 5 -49.59 13.23 11.58
CA GLU A 5 -48.80 12.69 12.72
C GLU A 5 -48.52 11.19 12.59
N LEU A 6 -49.41 10.44 11.96
CA LEU A 6 -49.24 9.02 11.68
C LEU A 6 -48.19 8.78 10.57
N THR A 7 -48.13 9.61 9.55
CA THR A 7 -47.11 9.52 8.47
C THR A 7 -45.72 9.91 8.99
N LEU A 8 -45.59 10.97 9.78
CA LEU A 8 -44.32 11.38 10.40
C LEU A 8 -43.75 10.32 11.39
N THR A 9 -44.65 9.64 12.14
CA THR A 9 -44.23 8.55 13.01
C THR A 9 -43.82 7.29 12.23
N ALA A 10 -44.44 6.98 11.13
CA ALA A 10 -44.09 5.87 10.25
C ALA A 10 -42.74 6.11 9.56
N GLU A 11 -42.48 7.31 9.06
CA GLU A 11 -41.21 7.70 8.45
C GLU A 11 -40.06 7.65 9.46
N LYS A 12 -40.29 8.15 10.71
CA LYS A 12 -39.30 8.10 11.77
C LYS A 12 -38.96 6.65 12.16
N LYS A 13 -39.93 5.77 12.25
CA LYS A 13 -39.71 4.34 12.52
C LYS A 13 -38.95 3.67 11.37
N ARG A 14 -39.25 3.96 10.10
CA ARG A 14 -38.55 3.47 8.92
C ARG A 14 -37.08 3.94 8.92
N THR A 15 -36.81 5.19 9.23
CA THR A 15 -35.46 5.75 9.32
C THR A 15 -34.65 5.09 10.43
N ILE A 16 -35.27 4.82 11.60
CA ILE A 16 -34.60 4.11 12.69
C ILE A 16 -34.31 2.66 12.31
N ALA A 17 -35.26 1.96 11.70
CA ALA A 17 -35.07 0.59 11.22
C ALA A 17 -33.94 0.49 10.19
N LEU A 18 -33.90 1.42 9.21
CA LEU A 18 -32.80 1.48 8.23
C LEU A 18 -31.45 1.72 8.90
N LYS A 19 -31.36 2.62 9.88
CA LYS A 19 -30.12 2.84 10.65
C LYS A 19 -29.67 1.58 11.40
N ILE A 20 -30.60 0.88 12.06
CA ILE A 20 -30.29 -0.38 12.77
C ILE A 20 -29.77 -1.42 11.78
N ILE A 21 -30.44 -1.62 10.64
CA ILE A 21 -30.00 -2.55 9.59
C ILE A 21 -28.60 -2.18 9.11
N THR A 22 -28.36 -0.88 8.82
CA THR A 22 -27.03 -0.41 8.41
C THR A 22 -25.96 -0.73 9.45
N TYR A 23 -26.22 -0.47 10.73
CA TYR A 23 -25.26 -0.78 11.79
C TYR A 23 -25.01 -2.29 11.92
N VAL A 24 -26.06 -3.12 11.88
CA VAL A 24 -25.92 -4.56 11.95
C VAL A 24 -25.10 -5.09 10.77
N VAL A 25 -25.43 -4.68 9.55
CA VAL A 25 -24.67 -5.05 8.34
C VAL A 25 -23.22 -4.59 8.44
N SER A 26 -22.99 -3.34 8.89
CA SER A 26 -21.62 -2.82 9.05
C SER A 26 -20.81 -3.60 10.09
N ILE A 27 -21.42 -4.00 11.21
CA ILE A 27 -20.75 -4.82 12.24
C ILE A 27 -20.44 -6.22 11.70
N LEU A 28 -21.36 -6.85 11.00
CA LEU A 28 -21.15 -8.18 10.40
C LEU A 28 -20.03 -8.13 9.35
N LEU A 29 -20.02 -7.11 8.51
CA LEU A 29 -18.94 -6.89 7.53
C LEU A 29 -17.60 -6.64 8.24
N ALA A 30 -17.58 -5.84 9.29
CA ALA A 30 -16.37 -5.59 10.08
C ALA A 30 -15.83 -6.89 10.70
N MET A 31 -16.69 -7.73 11.29
CA MET A 31 -16.30 -9.03 11.83
C MET A 31 -15.74 -9.95 10.75
N LEU A 32 -16.37 -9.98 9.57
CA LEU A 32 -15.89 -10.76 8.43
C LEU A 32 -14.50 -10.30 7.96
N ILE A 33 -14.29 -8.99 7.84
CA ILE A 33 -13.01 -8.40 7.40
C ILE A 33 -11.92 -8.61 8.45
N LEU A 34 -12.26 -8.56 9.74
CA LEU A 34 -11.31 -8.77 10.84
C LEU A 34 -11.01 -10.25 11.10
N SER A 35 -11.85 -11.17 10.63
CA SER A 35 -11.69 -12.62 10.89
C SER A 35 -10.32 -13.18 10.49
N PRO A 36 -9.70 -12.84 9.32
CA PRO A 36 -8.37 -13.36 8.98
C PRO A 36 -7.27 -12.84 9.92
N PHE A 37 -7.41 -11.62 10.45
CA PHE A 37 -6.46 -11.10 11.45
C PHE A 37 -6.59 -11.81 12.79
N ILE A 38 -7.83 -12.10 13.22
CA ILE A 38 -8.10 -12.87 14.44
C ILE A 38 -7.55 -14.29 14.28
N LEU A 39 -7.76 -14.93 13.13
CA LEU A 39 -7.21 -16.24 12.83
C LEU A 39 -5.67 -16.22 12.81
N MET A 40 -5.06 -15.21 12.22
CA MET A 40 -3.59 -15.04 12.23
C MET A 40 -3.06 -14.95 13.67
N LEU A 41 -3.70 -14.15 14.53
CA LEU A 41 -3.33 -14.04 15.94
C LEU A 41 -3.53 -15.37 16.66
N TYR A 42 -4.66 -16.05 16.44
CA TYR A 42 -4.92 -17.37 17.01
C TYR A 42 -3.86 -18.39 16.59
N GLN A 43 -3.52 -18.47 15.31
CA GLN A 43 -2.47 -19.36 14.81
C GLN A 43 -1.09 -19.02 15.40
N THR A 44 -0.77 -17.75 15.53
CA THR A 44 0.54 -17.34 16.08
C THR A 44 0.68 -17.68 17.58
N PHE A 45 -0.37 -17.43 18.35
CA PHE A 45 -0.31 -17.57 19.81
C PHE A 45 -0.96 -18.84 20.34
N GLY A 46 -1.94 -19.40 19.63
CA GLY A 46 -2.72 -20.57 20.05
C GLY A 46 -2.27 -21.88 19.46
N GLU A 47 -1.44 -21.88 18.42
CA GLU A 47 -0.97 -23.09 17.76
C GLU A 47 0.56 -23.18 17.78
N GLU A 48 1.06 -24.40 17.88
CA GLU A 48 2.47 -24.72 17.73
C GLU A 48 2.67 -25.42 16.37
N ILE A 49 3.48 -24.81 15.51
CA ILE A 49 3.79 -25.35 14.19
C ILE A 49 5.21 -25.91 14.22
N LYS A 50 5.34 -27.21 14.08
CA LYS A 50 6.64 -27.90 14.02
C LYS A 50 6.82 -28.57 12.66
N MET A 51 8.04 -28.47 12.13
CA MET A 51 8.42 -29.27 10.98
C MET A 51 8.86 -30.65 11.48
N VAL A 52 8.13 -31.69 11.09
CA VAL A 52 8.37 -33.06 11.51
C VAL A 52 8.88 -33.86 10.32
N ASN A 53 9.88 -34.69 10.57
CA ASN A 53 10.39 -35.63 9.58
C ASN A 53 9.49 -36.86 9.54
N GLY A 54 8.84 -37.12 8.40
CA GLY A 54 8.07 -38.32 8.16
C GLY A 54 8.94 -39.49 7.66
N ALA A 55 8.31 -40.66 7.50
CA ALA A 55 8.97 -41.80 6.91
C ALA A 55 9.37 -41.49 5.45
N GLY A 56 10.62 -41.77 5.06
CA GLY A 56 11.10 -41.61 3.67
C GLY A 56 11.52 -40.20 3.28
N ASP A 57 12.14 -39.44 4.18
CA ASP A 57 12.71 -38.10 3.94
C ASP A 57 11.65 -37.00 3.59
N ASN A 58 10.37 -37.31 3.76
CA ASN A 58 9.30 -36.34 3.60
C ASN A 58 9.16 -35.49 4.86
N ARG A 59 9.26 -34.17 4.71
CA ARG A 59 9.00 -33.20 5.79
C ARG A 59 7.58 -32.69 5.68
N TYR A 60 6.85 -32.66 6.78
CA TYR A 60 5.53 -32.07 6.84
C TYR A 60 5.39 -31.13 8.05
N LEU A 61 4.46 -30.20 7.95
CA LEU A 61 4.14 -29.28 9.04
C LEU A 61 3.11 -29.96 9.95
N GLU A 62 3.44 -30.14 11.21
CA GLU A 62 2.51 -30.58 12.24
C GLU A 62 1.99 -29.34 12.97
N ILE A 63 0.66 -29.17 12.98
CA ILE A 63 -0.02 -28.05 13.64
C ILE A 63 -0.76 -28.64 14.85
N LYS A 64 -0.41 -28.18 16.05
CA LYS A 64 -1.06 -28.60 17.29
C LYS A 64 -1.55 -27.39 18.09
N PRO A 65 -2.71 -27.46 18.73
CA PRO A 65 -3.10 -26.46 19.71
C PRO A 65 -2.06 -26.36 20.82
N ARG A 66 -1.82 -25.15 21.28
CA ARG A 66 -0.90 -24.89 22.38
C ARG A 66 -1.64 -25.06 23.71
N ASP A 67 -1.11 -25.87 24.61
CA ASP A 67 -1.75 -26.23 25.89
C ASP A 67 -1.60 -25.15 26.97
N HIS A 68 -0.80 -24.09 26.70
CA HIS A 68 -0.49 -23.03 27.67
C HIS A 68 -0.34 -21.68 27.01
N ILE A 69 -0.46 -20.61 27.80
CA ILE A 69 -0.18 -19.23 27.34
C ILE A 69 1.30 -19.11 26.99
N ILE A 70 1.57 -18.57 25.79
CA ILE A 70 2.92 -18.35 25.28
C ILE A 70 3.78 -17.55 26.28
N THR A 71 4.90 -18.10 26.67
CA THR A 71 5.88 -17.39 27.52
C THR A 71 6.68 -16.38 26.72
N TRP A 72 7.30 -15.41 27.42
CA TRP A 72 8.16 -14.42 26.75
C TRP A 72 9.35 -15.03 26.00
N LYS A 73 9.87 -16.16 26.48
CA LYS A 73 10.94 -16.92 25.83
C LYS A 73 10.45 -17.55 24.52
N GLU A 74 9.28 -18.15 24.55
CA GLU A 74 8.65 -18.73 23.35
C GLU A 74 8.26 -17.66 22.34
N PHE A 75 7.73 -16.54 22.81
CA PHE A 75 7.43 -15.40 21.95
C PHE A 75 8.67 -14.91 21.20
N LYS A 76 9.83 -14.77 21.90
CA LYS A 76 11.09 -14.46 21.23
C LYS A 76 11.53 -15.55 20.25
N GLY A 77 11.22 -16.81 20.55
CA GLY A 77 11.53 -17.96 19.68
C GLY A 77 10.69 -18.01 18.40
N LEU A 78 9.60 -17.21 18.29
CA LEU A 78 8.84 -17.10 17.04
C LEU A 78 9.61 -16.38 15.92
N PHE A 79 10.66 -15.62 16.30
CA PHE A 79 11.43 -14.82 15.36
C PHE A 79 12.81 -15.44 15.17
N SER A 80 13.23 -15.63 13.93
CA SER A 80 14.55 -16.04 13.54
C SER A 80 15.46 -14.83 13.22
N GLU A 81 16.77 -15.02 13.16
CA GLU A 81 17.67 -13.98 12.64
C GLU A 81 17.30 -13.57 11.22
N GLY A 82 16.86 -14.52 10.40
CA GLY A 82 16.37 -14.28 9.06
C GLY A 82 15.15 -13.35 9.01
N ASP A 83 14.22 -13.42 9.97
CA ASP A 83 13.07 -12.52 10.03
C ASP A 83 13.52 -11.06 10.20
N PHE A 84 14.54 -10.80 11.03
CA PHE A 84 15.04 -9.45 11.25
C PHE A 84 15.84 -8.92 10.05
N ILE A 85 16.66 -9.77 9.40
CA ILE A 85 17.36 -9.41 8.17
C ILE A 85 16.33 -9.08 7.07
N GLY A 86 15.35 -9.98 6.87
CA GLY A 86 14.28 -9.79 5.93
C GLY A 86 13.45 -8.54 6.20
N PHE A 87 13.12 -8.26 7.47
CA PHE A 87 12.42 -7.06 7.89
C PHE A 87 13.19 -5.78 7.54
N LYS A 88 14.49 -5.74 7.88
CA LYS A 88 15.37 -4.62 7.55
C LYS A 88 15.41 -4.37 6.04
N ASN A 89 15.63 -5.41 5.25
CA ASN A 89 15.70 -5.31 3.79
C ASN A 89 14.37 -4.83 3.21
N SER A 90 13.24 -5.40 3.65
CA SER A 90 11.90 -4.97 3.24
C SER A 90 11.64 -3.52 3.61
N MET A 91 12.03 -3.08 4.81
CA MET A 91 11.84 -1.70 5.25
C MET A 91 12.63 -0.72 4.37
N ILE A 92 13.90 -1.02 4.09
CA ILE A 92 14.75 -0.19 3.22
C ILE A 92 14.15 -0.10 1.83
N VAL A 93 13.84 -1.24 1.20
CA VAL A 93 13.26 -1.28 -0.15
C VAL A 93 11.94 -0.52 -0.19
N THR A 94 11.03 -0.83 0.73
CA THR A 94 9.67 -0.27 0.71
C THR A 94 9.66 1.23 0.99
N CYS A 95 10.40 1.70 2.00
CA CYS A 95 10.45 3.13 2.32
C CYS A 95 11.07 3.94 1.17
N ILE A 96 12.20 3.49 0.63
CA ILE A 96 12.87 4.20 -0.46
C ILE A 96 12.03 4.16 -1.73
N SER A 97 11.50 2.98 -2.13
CA SER A 97 10.63 2.83 -3.29
C SER A 97 9.39 3.72 -3.20
N THR A 98 8.72 3.70 -2.03
CA THR A 98 7.50 4.50 -1.81
C THR A 98 7.80 5.99 -1.91
N PHE A 99 8.86 6.46 -1.22
CA PHE A 99 9.25 7.87 -1.25
C PHE A 99 9.57 8.33 -2.68
N LEU A 100 10.42 7.60 -3.38
CA LEU A 100 10.81 7.93 -4.75
C LEU A 100 9.62 7.88 -5.71
N ASN A 101 8.77 6.84 -5.60
CA ASN A 101 7.56 6.72 -6.41
C ASN A 101 6.65 7.93 -6.25
N ILE A 102 6.32 8.28 -5.02
CA ILE A 102 5.43 9.40 -4.71
C ILE A 102 6.00 10.72 -5.21
N TYR A 103 7.28 10.98 -4.92
CA TYR A 103 7.92 12.24 -5.29
C TYR A 103 8.02 12.41 -6.81
N PHE A 104 8.53 11.40 -7.52
CA PHE A 104 8.68 11.47 -8.97
C PHE A 104 7.33 11.43 -9.71
N SER A 105 6.35 10.72 -9.18
CA SER A 105 4.99 10.73 -9.74
C SER A 105 4.30 12.07 -9.53
N ALA A 106 4.47 12.71 -8.37
CA ALA A 106 3.90 14.02 -8.09
C ALA A 106 4.51 15.12 -8.98
N ILE A 107 5.85 15.14 -9.14
CA ILE A 107 6.50 16.13 -10.01
C ILE A 107 6.14 15.92 -11.48
N THR A 108 6.02 14.66 -11.91
CA THR A 108 5.58 14.32 -13.27
C THR A 108 4.14 14.77 -13.51
N ALA A 109 3.24 14.48 -12.56
CA ALA A 109 1.84 14.90 -12.62
C ALA A 109 1.70 16.42 -12.65
N TYR A 110 2.50 17.12 -11.84
CA TYR A 110 2.56 18.59 -11.85
C TYR A 110 3.05 19.14 -13.19
N ALA A 111 4.15 18.59 -13.72
CA ALA A 111 4.70 19.00 -15.01
C ALA A 111 3.69 18.85 -16.15
N ILE A 112 2.93 17.76 -16.18
CA ILE A 112 1.89 17.54 -17.19
C ILE A 112 0.68 18.47 -16.97
N THR A 113 0.38 18.88 -15.73
CA THR A 113 -0.82 19.67 -15.43
C THR A 113 -0.55 21.17 -15.58
N ALA A 114 0.57 21.65 -15.05
CA ALA A 114 0.87 23.10 -14.95
C ALA A 114 1.49 23.69 -16.21
N TYR A 115 2.26 22.89 -16.97
CA TYR A 115 3.02 23.40 -18.11
C TYR A 115 2.42 22.99 -19.44
N GLU A 116 2.55 23.88 -20.44
CA GLU A 116 2.22 23.62 -21.83
C GLU A 116 3.48 23.41 -22.64
N TRP A 117 3.66 22.22 -23.21
CA TRP A 117 4.80 21.83 -24.02
C TRP A 117 4.38 20.92 -25.18
N LYS A 118 5.15 20.92 -26.25
CA LYS A 118 4.76 20.30 -27.54
C LYS A 118 4.38 18.81 -27.45
N LEU A 119 5.05 18.04 -26.60
CA LEU A 119 4.83 16.59 -26.47
C LEU A 119 3.92 16.20 -25.29
N ARG A 120 3.35 17.17 -24.55
CA ARG A 120 2.50 16.93 -23.38
C ARG A 120 1.39 15.90 -23.65
N ALA A 121 0.61 16.14 -24.72
CA ALA A 121 -0.52 15.25 -25.05
C ALA A 121 -0.06 13.84 -25.47
N ALA A 122 1.10 13.74 -26.14
CA ALA A 122 1.68 12.45 -26.50
C ALA A 122 2.18 11.69 -25.24
N PHE A 123 2.84 12.41 -24.32
CA PHE A 123 3.32 11.83 -23.07
C PHE A 123 2.17 11.37 -22.16
N GLU A 124 1.08 12.14 -22.10
CA GLU A 124 -0.15 11.74 -21.42
C GLU A 124 -0.74 10.43 -21.97
N LYS A 125 -0.85 10.36 -23.30
CA LYS A 125 -1.31 9.13 -23.97
C LYS A 125 -0.35 7.97 -23.71
N PHE A 126 0.95 8.21 -23.72
CA PHE A 126 1.96 7.21 -23.41
C PHE A 126 1.78 6.62 -22.01
N ILE A 127 1.52 7.44 -20.98
CA ILE A 127 1.25 6.96 -19.63
C ILE A 127 0.03 6.04 -19.62
N ILE A 128 -1.06 6.42 -20.31
CA ILE A 128 -2.28 5.61 -20.38
C ILE A 128 -2.01 4.28 -21.10
N VAL A 129 -1.29 4.31 -22.22
CA VAL A 129 -0.92 3.09 -22.96
C VAL A 129 -0.01 2.19 -22.12
N ALA A 130 0.94 2.76 -21.39
CA ALA A 130 1.81 2.01 -20.49
C ALA A 130 1.02 1.27 -19.38
N MET A 131 -0.08 1.85 -18.89
CA MET A 131 -0.98 1.18 -17.92
C MET A 131 -1.73 -0.01 -18.52
N MET A 132 -1.88 -0.08 -19.84
CA MET A 132 -2.55 -1.20 -20.52
C MET A 132 -1.64 -2.43 -20.68
N VAL A 133 -0.32 -2.28 -20.49
CA VAL A 133 0.62 -3.41 -20.53
C VAL A 133 0.40 -4.28 -19.29
N PRO A 134 0.12 -5.59 -19.45
CA PRO A 134 -0.05 -6.49 -18.30
C PRO A 134 1.19 -6.52 -17.42
N ALA A 135 1.01 -6.29 -16.12
CA ALA A 135 2.13 -6.26 -15.16
C ALA A 135 2.97 -7.55 -15.16
N THR A 136 2.33 -8.70 -15.37
CA THR A 136 3.02 -10.01 -15.47
C THR A 136 4.02 -10.07 -16.62
N VAL A 137 3.68 -9.52 -17.79
CA VAL A 137 4.56 -9.48 -18.95
C VAL A 137 5.78 -8.59 -18.68
N SER A 138 5.52 -7.40 -18.11
CA SER A 138 6.59 -6.47 -17.72
C SER A 138 7.52 -7.09 -16.67
N THR A 139 6.97 -7.82 -15.70
CA THR A 139 7.76 -8.51 -14.66
C THR A 139 8.66 -9.59 -15.25
N ILE A 140 8.17 -10.40 -16.18
CA ILE A 140 8.97 -11.44 -16.82
C ILE A 140 10.15 -10.81 -17.59
N GLY A 141 9.90 -9.76 -18.37
CA GLY A 141 10.95 -9.04 -19.09
C GLY A 141 11.99 -8.40 -18.13
N PHE A 142 11.53 -7.84 -17.02
CA PHE A 142 12.40 -7.28 -15.99
C PHE A 142 13.29 -8.34 -15.34
N VAL A 143 12.72 -9.48 -14.96
CA VAL A 143 13.47 -10.61 -14.38
C VAL A 143 14.52 -11.12 -15.37
N GLN A 144 14.15 -11.33 -16.65
CA GLN A 144 15.09 -11.74 -17.68
C GLN A 144 16.25 -10.74 -17.86
N MET A 145 15.95 -9.44 -17.79
CA MET A 145 16.95 -8.39 -17.83
C MET A 145 17.91 -8.50 -16.64
N CYS A 146 17.40 -8.70 -15.41
CA CYS A 146 18.22 -8.88 -14.22
C CYS A 146 19.20 -10.06 -14.35
N TYR A 147 18.74 -11.19 -14.87
CA TYR A 147 19.61 -12.35 -15.11
C TYR A 147 20.63 -12.08 -16.21
N LYS A 148 20.22 -11.51 -17.33
CA LYS A 148 21.09 -11.22 -18.49
C LYS A 148 22.25 -10.29 -18.12
N TYR A 149 22.01 -9.30 -17.25
CA TYR A 149 23.00 -8.31 -16.86
C TYR A 149 23.63 -8.59 -15.48
N HIS A 150 23.44 -9.79 -14.91
CA HIS A 150 23.98 -10.18 -13.60
C HIS A 150 23.60 -9.21 -12.46
N LEU A 151 22.37 -8.70 -12.46
CA LEU A 151 21.83 -7.76 -11.47
C LEU A 151 21.03 -8.46 -10.37
N ILE A 152 21.17 -9.78 -10.22
CA ILE A 152 20.54 -10.57 -9.16
C ILE A 152 21.19 -10.27 -7.79
N ASN A 153 20.50 -10.63 -6.71
CA ASN A 153 20.93 -10.39 -5.32
C ASN A 153 21.17 -8.91 -4.97
N ASN A 154 20.50 -8.00 -5.67
CA ASN A 154 20.64 -6.56 -5.47
C ASN A 154 19.28 -5.92 -5.16
N LEU A 155 19.13 -5.39 -3.94
CA LEU A 155 17.91 -4.70 -3.50
C LEU A 155 17.54 -3.48 -4.34
N ILE A 156 18.53 -2.83 -4.96
CA ILE A 156 18.29 -1.67 -5.84
C ILE A 156 17.38 -2.05 -7.02
N MET A 157 17.43 -3.28 -7.48
CA MET A 157 16.57 -3.77 -8.56
C MET A 157 15.09 -3.82 -8.17
N LEU A 158 14.75 -3.83 -6.89
CA LEU A 158 13.38 -3.70 -6.42
C LEU A 158 12.96 -2.21 -6.30
N ILE A 159 13.91 -1.30 -6.19
CA ILE A 159 13.67 0.14 -6.02
C ILE A 159 13.50 0.85 -7.36
N ILE A 160 14.35 0.57 -8.35
CA ILE A 160 14.37 1.26 -9.65
C ILE A 160 13.01 1.21 -10.37
N PRO A 161 12.31 0.07 -10.50
CA PRO A 161 11.03 0.02 -11.20
C PRO A 161 9.93 0.86 -10.53
N ALA A 162 10.10 1.15 -9.25
CA ALA A 162 9.14 1.93 -8.48
C ALA A 162 9.30 3.45 -8.62
N LEU A 163 10.34 3.95 -9.29
CA LEU A 163 10.65 5.40 -9.39
C LEU A 163 9.47 6.25 -9.86
N ALA A 164 8.74 5.79 -10.87
CA ALA A 164 7.51 6.46 -11.32
C ALA A 164 6.59 5.43 -11.99
N THR A 165 5.57 4.99 -11.29
CA THR A 165 4.59 4.07 -11.89
C THR A 165 3.51 4.86 -12.64
N PRO A 166 3.12 4.43 -13.84
CA PRO A 166 2.10 5.12 -14.64
C PRO A 166 0.80 5.33 -13.88
N MET A 167 0.38 4.37 -13.07
CA MET A 167 -0.84 4.43 -12.26
C MET A 167 -0.79 5.54 -11.22
N THR A 168 0.34 5.67 -10.50
CA THR A 168 0.52 6.72 -9.49
C THR A 168 0.55 8.11 -10.13
N VAL A 169 1.27 8.27 -11.25
CA VAL A 169 1.30 9.52 -12.02
C VAL A 169 -0.11 9.90 -12.48
N PHE A 170 -0.85 8.96 -13.04
CA PHE A 170 -2.22 9.17 -13.51
C PHE A 170 -3.14 9.64 -12.37
N PHE A 171 -3.13 8.95 -11.22
CA PHE A 171 -3.93 9.32 -10.05
C PHE A 171 -3.57 10.72 -9.54
N MET A 172 -2.28 11.01 -9.37
CA MET A 172 -1.80 12.32 -8.91
C MET A 172 -2.21 13.45 -9.88
N ARG A 173 -2.15 13.18 -11.17
CA ARG A 173 -2.59 14.12 -12.20
C ARG A 173 -4.10 14.36 -12.16
N MET A 174 -4.92 13.31 -11.99
CA MET A 174 -6.37 13.46 -11.87
C MET A 174 -6.75 14.30 -10.66
N TYR A 175 -6.06 14.10 -9.54
CA TYR A 175 -6.23 14.92 -8.35
C TYR A 175 -5.88 16.39 -8.61
N LEU A 176 -4.72 16.66 -9.22
CA LEU A 176 -4.30 18.02 -9.57
C LEU A 176 -5.30 18.69 -10.54
N LYS A 177 -5.82 18.00 -11.53
CA LYS A 177 -6.83 18.55 -12.43
C LYS A 177 -8.09 19.05 -11.70
N ALA A 178 -8.44 18.42 -10.57
CA ALA A 178 -9.61 18.79 -9.80
C ALA A 178 -9.35 19.92 -8.79
N THR A 179 -8.10 20.09 -8.33
CA THR A 179 -7.75 20.99 -7.21
C THR A 179 -6.80 22.12 -7.57
N PHE A 180 -6.10 22.02 -8.70
CA PHE A 180 -5.06 22.97 -9.11
C PHE A 180 -5.67 24.20 -9.79
N SER A 181 -5.26 25.41 -9.32
CA SER A 181 -5.47 26.67 -10.03
C SER A 181 -4.15 27.20 -10.56
N ARG A 182 -4.12 27.65 -11.81
CA ARG A 182 -2.94 28.28 -12.41
C ARG A 182 -2.57 29.59 -11.72
N ASP A 183 -3.55 30.29 -11.19
CA ASP A 183 -3.36 31.61 -10.54
C ASP A 183 -2.40 31.49 -9.32
N ILE A 184 -2.43 30.36 -8.62
CA ILE A 184 -1.55 30.10 -7.48
C ILE A 184 -0.08 30.09 -7.92
N VAL A 185 0.20 29.44 -9.05
CA VAL A 185 1.57 29.35 -9.60
C VAL A 185 2.01 30.68 -10.19
N GLU A 186 1.11 31.41 -10.88
CA GLU A 186 1.39 32.71 -11.47
C GLU A 186 1.68 33.75 -10.38
N SER A 187 0.89 33.78 -9.31
CA SER A 187 1.13 34.66 -8.16
C SER A 187 2.48 34.35 -7.50
N ALA A 188 2.82 33.08 -7.30
CA ALA A 188 4.10 32.71 -6.72
C ALA A 188 5.30 33.08 -7.60
N ARG A 189 5.12 33.06 -8.94
CA ARG A 189 6.17 33.54 -9.89
C ARG A 189 6.34 35.04 -9.82
N ILE A 190 5.25 35.79 -9.67
CA ILE A 190 5.30 37.27 -9.46
C ILE A 190 6.05 37.59 -8.17
N ASP A 191 5.86 36.78 -7.12
CA ASP A 191 6.59 36.88 -5.85
C ASP A 191 8.08 36.44 -5.96
N GLY A 192 8.55 36.06 -7.14
CA GLY A 192 9.94 35.64 -7.39
C GLY A 192 10.28 34.22 -6.99
N ALA A 193 9.29 33.36 -6.74
CA ALA A 193 9.55 31.96 -6.41
C ALA A 193 9.97 31.16 -7.65
N GLY A 194 11.10 30.44 -7.56
CA GLY A 194 11.53 29.51 -8.61
C GLY A 194 10.67 28.23 -8.65
N GLU A 195 10.62 27.56 -9.79
CA GLU A 195 9.73 26.41 -10.06
C GLU A 195 9.89 25.26 -9.06
N PHE A 196 11.13 24.96 -8.65
CA PHE A 196 11.38 23.92 -7.63
C PHE A 196 10.81 24.30 -6.27
N ARG A 197 10.85 25.60 -5.92
CA ARG A 197 10.25 26.11 -4.69
C ARG A 197 8.74 26.07 -4.76
N ILE A 198 8.14 26.46 -5.88
CA ILE A 198 6.70 26.39 -6.12
C ILE A 198 6.21 24.94 -5.96
N PHE A 199 6.89 23.98 -6.60
CA PHE A 199 6.53 22.57 -6.48
C PHE A 199 6.57 22.09 -5.03
N ASN A 200 7.71 22.26 -4.33
CA ASN A 200 7.89 21.67 -3.01
C ASN A 200 7.12 22.39 -1.90
N GLN A 201 6.97 23.72 -1.98
CA GLN A 201 6.37 24.51 -0.90
C GLN A 201 4.88 24.80 -1.10
N ILE A 202 4.38 24.74 -2.32
CA ILE A 202 2.99 25.06 -2.64
C ILE A 202 2.25 23.83 -3.17
N ILE A 203 2.74 23.21 -4.24
CA ILE A 203 2.02 22.15 -4.94
C ILE A 203 2.04 20.84 -4.16
N LEU A 204 3.21 20.42 -3.67
CA LEU A 204 3.34 19.18 -2.91
C LEU A 204 2.47 19.17 -1.63
N PRO A 205 2.43 20.26 -0.82
CA PRO A 205 1.46 20.37 0.29
C PRO A 205 -0.01 20.35 -0.15
N LEU A 206 -0.36 20.94 -1.29
CA LEU A 206 -1.72 20.90 -1.84
C LEU A 206 -2.15 19.48 -2.19
N MET A 207 -1.19 18.63 -2.59
CA MET A 207 -1.40 17.23 -2.94
C MET A 207 -1.46 16.29 -1.74
N LYS A 208 -1.37 16.73 -0.49
CA LYS A 208 -1.31 15.87 0.70
C LYS A 208 -2.34 14.73 0.72
N PRO A 209 -3.64 14.92 0.40
CA PRO A 209 -4.61 13.83 0.40
C PRO A 209 -4.31 12.75 -0.66
N ALA A 210 -3.90 13.17 -1.86
CA ALA A 210 -3.51 12.25 -2.93
C ALA A 210 -2.22 11.50 -2.58
N ILE A 211 -1.24 12.21 -2.03
CA ILE A 211 0.03 11.65 -1.55
C ILE A 211 -0.25 10.60 -0.47
N ALA A 212 -1.06 10.90 0.53
CA ALA A 212 -1.38 9.96 1.61
C ALA A 212 -2.02 8.68 1.07
N THR A 213 -2.99 8.81 0.17
CA THR A 213 -3.66 7.67 -0.47
C THR A 213 -2.66 6.81 -1.26
N GLN A 214 -1.86 7.42 -2.12
CA GLN A 214 -0.90 6.69 -2.95
C GLN A 214 0.25 6.11 -2.13
N THR A 215 0.67 6.79 -1.04
CA THR A 215 1.70 6.27 -0.12
C THR A 215 1.28 4.92 0.46
N ILE A 216 0.04 4.76 0.91
CA ILE A 216 -0.44 3.48 1.44
C ILE A 216 -0.42 2.41 0.35
N PHE A 217 -0.97 2.69 -0.84
CA PHE A 217 -1.00 1.71 -1.92
C PHE A 217 0.41 1.30 -2.37
N CYS A 218 1.32 2.26 -2.56
CA CYS A 218 2.69 1.96 -2.96
C CYS A 218 3.47 1.21 -1.87
N PHE A 219 3.29 1.62 -0.61
CA PHE A 219 3.93 0.96 0.53
C PHE A 219 3.47 -0.49 0.63
N VAL A 220 2.16 -0.74 0.67
CA VAL A 220 1.63 -2.09 0.79
C VAL A 220 2.03 -2.96 -0.40
N ALA A 221 1.99 -2.43 -1.62
CA ALA A 221 2.40 -3.16 -2.82
C ALA A 221 3.88 -3.56 -2.80
N SER A 222 4.76 -2.65 -2.33
CA SER A 222 6.19 -2.93 -2.18
C SER A 222 6.48 -3.87 -1.01
N TRP A 223 5.82 -3.63 0.15
CA TRP A 223 6.00 -4.40 1.38
C TRP A 223 5.59 -5.86 1.23
N SER A 224 4.47 -6.11 0.54
CA SER A 224 3.92 -7.46 0.32
C SER A 224 4.45 -8.13 -0.96
N ASN A 225 5.41 -7.51 -1.65
CA ASN A 225 5.96 -8.08 -2.88
C ASN A 225 6.82 -9.31 -2.56
N GLU A 226 6.34 -10.46 -3.00
CA GLU A 226 7.01 -11.75 -2.82
C GLU A 226 7.56 -12.29 -4.15
N TRP A 227 6.83 -12.07 -5.25
CA TRP A 227 7.08 -12.72 -6.52
C TRP A 227 8.44 -12.35 -7.13
N VAL A 228 8.71 -11.08 -7.33
CA VAL A 228 9.98 -10.62 -7.92
C VAL A 228 11.16 -10.90 -6.99
N PRO A 229 11.10 -10.55 -5.68
CA PRO A 229 12.17 -10.88 -4.74
C PRO A 229 12.52 -12.38 -4.71
N ARG A 230 11.53 -13.27 -4.75
CA ARG A 230 11.74 -14.74 -4.74
C ARG A 230 12.60 -15.23 -5.91
N ILE A 231 12.51 -14.54 -7.05
CA ILE A 231 13.22 -14.95 -8.28
C ILE A 231 14.60 -14.30 -8.35
N ILE A 232 14.75 -13.02 -7.96
CA ILE A 232 16.01 -12.29 -8.16
C ILE A 232 16.91 -12.23 -6.92
N LEU A 233 16.37 -12.48 -5.70
CA LEU A 233 17.15 -12.49 -4.45
C LEU A 233 17.37 -13.93 -3.98
N ILE A 234 18.38 -14.57 -4.50
CA ILE A 234 18.68 -15.99 -4.25
C ILE A 234 19.46 -16.15 -2.95
N GLU A 235 20.38 -15.23 -2.65
CA GLU A 235 21.24 -15.25 -1.45
C GLU A 235 20.47 -14.82 -0.20
N GLY A 236 20.70 -15.54 0.92
CA GLY A 236 19.94 -15.36 2.16
C GLY A 236 19.97 -13.94 2.72
N GLU A 237 21.14 -13.29 2.71
CA GLU A 237 21.31 -11.94 3.28
C GLU A 237 20.62 -10.82 2.48
N SER A 238 20.37 -11.06 1.19
CA SER A 238 19.68 -10.10 0.32
C SER A 238 18.16 -10.25 0.33
N ARG A 239 17.61 -11.31 0.91
CA ARG A 239 16.18 -11.61 0.89
C ARG A 239 15.34 -10.62 1.69
N THR A 240 14.12 -10.40 1.22
CA THR A 240 13.10 -9.60 1.92
C THR A 240 12.25 -10.46 2.84
N LEU A 241 11.53 -9.84 3.77
CA LEU A 241 10.72 -10.53 4.78
C LEU A 241 9.71 -11.53 4.20
N PRO A 242 8.96 -11.24 3.12
CA PRO A 242 7.98 -12.17 2.56
C PRO A 242 8.58 -13.51 2.09
N ILE A 243 9.88 -13.55 1.80
CA ILE A 243 10.54 -14.75 1.26
C ILE A 243 11.55 -15.38 2.21
N MET A 244 11.89 -14.73 3.31
CA MET A 244 12.91 -15.17 4.26
C MET A 244 12.35 -15.49 5.64
N GLY A 245 11.22 -14.88 5.99
CA GLY A 245 10.66 -14.95 7.32
C GLY A 245 10.21 -16.36 7.73
N SER A 246 10.28 -16.64 9.03
CA SER A 246 9.70 -17.84 9.62
C SER A 246 8.17 -17.79 9.54
N TYR A 247 7.53 -18.98 9.55
CA TYR A 247 6.09 -19.06 9.28
C TYR A 247 5.22 -18.26 10.28
N GLN A 248 5.58 -18.25 11.57
CA GLN A 248 4.78 -17.59 12.63
C GLN A 248 5.22 -16.14 12.88
N GLY A 249 6.50 -15.92 13.12
CA GLY A 249 7.03 -14.60 13.47
C GLY A 249 6.96 -13.59 12.33
N SER A 250 7.27 -14.03 11.10
CA SER A 250 7.23 -13.17 9.92
C SER A 250 5.85 -12.60 9.62
N GLN A 251 4.76 -13.36 9.86
CA GLN A 251 3.40 -12.86 9.65
C GLN A 251 3.07 -11.67 10.55
N LEU A 252 3.48 -11.71 11.83
CA LEU A 252 3.32 -10.56 12.72
C LEU A 252 4.12 -9.35 12.25
N LEU A 253 5.40 -9.57 11.87
CA LEU A 253 6.25 -8.51 11.35
C LEU A 253 5.70 -7.92 10.04
N MET A 254 5.07 -8.74 9.20
CA MET A 254 4.45 -8.27 7.96
C MET A 254 3.19 -7.43 8.21
N ALA A 255 2.43 -7.70 9.27
CA ALA A 255 1.18 -6.98 9.55
C ALA A 255 1.41 -5.58 10.16
N ILE A 256 2.46 -5.41 10.98
CA ILE A 256 2.67 -4.21 11.79
C ILE A 256 2.93 -2.94 10.96
N PRO A 257 3.89 -2.87 10.01
CA PRO A 257 4.21 -1.61 9.32
C PRO A 257 3.07 -1.04 8.47
N PRO A 258 2.31 -1.84 7.68
CA PRO A 258 1.15 -1.33 6.97
C PRO A 258 0.07 -0.79 7.90
N LEU A 259 -0.16 -1.45 9.04
CA LEU A 259 -1.14 -1.01 10.03
C LEU A 259 -0.74 0.33 10.66
N ILE A 260 0.52 0.47 11.07
CA ILE A 260 1.06 1.72 11.60
C ILE A 260 0.91 2.85 10.57
N LEU A 261 1.32 2.60 9.33
CA LEU A 261 1.22 3.59 8.25
C LEU A 261 -0.24 4.02 8.02
N TYR A 262 -1.17 3.05 8.00
CA TYR A 262 -2.60 3.33 7.86
C TYR A 262 -3.13 4.22 9.00
N LEU A 263 -2.78 3.94 10.25
CA LEU A 263 -3.22 4.74 11.40
C LEU A 263 -2.76 6.20 11.28
N PHE A 264 -1.54 6.45 10.80
CA PHE A 264 -1.04 7.82 10.60
C PHE A 264 -1.69 8.54 9.41
N LEU A 265 -2.00 7.83 8.34
CA LEU A 265 -2.48 8.44 7.09
C LEU A 265 -4.01 8.40 6.92
N SER A 266 -4.74 7.64 7.73
CA SER A 266 -6.19 7.42 7.62
C SER A 266 -7.01 8.71 7.55
N LYS A 267 -6.65 9.70 8.37
CA LYS A 267 -7.33 11.02 8.38
C LYS A 267 -7.27 11.74 7.04
N TYR A 268 -6.14 11.69 6.35
CA TYR A 268 -5.96 12.36 5.06
C TYR A 268 -6.69 11.62 3.91
N ILE A 269 -6.86 10.31 4.04
CA ILE A 269 -7.59 9.50 3.06
C ILE A 269 -9.07 9.84 3.11
N VAL A 270 -9.66 9.93 4.30
CA VAL A 270 -11.07 10.28 4.48
C VAL A 270 -11.35 11.66 3.90
N GLU A 271 -10.48 12.64 4.13
CA GLU A 271 -10.57 13.98 3.54
C GLU A 271 -10.49 13.94 2.01
N GLY A 272 -9.58 13.14 1.45
CA GLY A 272 -9.40 13.02 -0.01
C GLY A 272 -10.59 12.37 -0.73
N ILE A 273 -11.21 11.37 -0.13
CA ILE A 273 -12.41 10.71 -0.67
C ILE A 273 -13.63 11.64 -0.61
N ALA A 274 -13.77 12.39 0.49
CA ALA A 274 -14.88 13.34 0.66
C ALA A 274 -14.85 14.45 -0.40
N LEU A 275 -13.69 14.97 -0.77
CA LEU A 275 -13.53 15.98 -1.83
C LEU A 275 -13.90 15.44 -3.23
N GLY A 276 -13.70 14.14 -3.48
CA GLY A 276 -14.10 13.48 -4.73
C GLY A 276 -15.62 13.28 -4.88
N SER A 277 -16.34 13.14 -3.77
CA SER A 277 -17.79 12.85 -3.76
C SER A 277 -18.69 14.09 -3.85
N VAL A 278 -18.16 15.29 -3.59
CA VAL A 278 -18.95 16.56 -3.56
C VAL A 278 -19.12 17.19 -4.95
N LYS A 279 -18.49 16.65 -5.99
CA LYS A 279 -18.59 17.14 -7.39
C LYS A 279 -19.38 16.21 -8.33
N ALA A 280 -20.21 15.31 -7.77
CA ALA A 280 -21.14 14.52 -8.55
C ALA A 280 -22.56 15.06 -8.44
#